data_d335a4be563467bc1b08d1d9719da9e2
#
_entry.id   d335a4be563467bc1b08d1d9719da9e2
#
_cell.length_a   1.000
_cell.length_b   1.000
_cell.length_c   1.000
_cell.angle_alpha   90.00
_cell.angle_beta   90.00
_cell.angle_gamma   90.00
#
_symmetry.space_group_name_H-M   'P 1'
#
loop_
_entity.id
_entity.type
_entity.pdbx_description
1 polymer ?
#
loop_
_entity_poly.entity_id
_entity_poly.type
_entity_poly.pdbx_seq_one_letter_code
_entity_poly.pdbx_strand_id
1 'polypeptide(L)'
;MRTQGTIIIRGIVQGVGFRPFVYAQAQKFDITGTVKNLGSEVEIHAFGDRFEEFLGAVSRGPPLSRIDSVEVRDLRGNRPEEFVILESSSGSLSGFIPADVAICDDCVGDILTPGGRYEGYWATSCVNCGPRYSIITAIPYDRERTAMEAFPMCAACESEYTDPSCRRHHAQTIACAACGPRLSLLRADGTPVLGDPIREAAALLDAGFIVAVRGIGGFHIACIEEAAGELKRRLGRTEQPLAVMATAGEVERIAVVSDEDRRILHSRERPIVVLAKRDPASHAGISNLHTIGCMLPYTGLHHLLFAHLAHPLLIMTSANLPGYPMITDLAVALGRLSGEVDYILTHDRRIVNRCDDSVVRDGYIIRLSRGLAPKRAAIDLGDACILGVGPELNANISVYRNGFCITSPHVGNVRNPETLAYLQGTAEKIGGLVGARYDTVAHDLHPQFLSTRYAREVAEATGAEILPVQHHRAHIAAVTRDECVGIAIDGVGYGDDGTVWGGEVFAG
;
A
#
# COMPACT_ATOMS: atom_id res chain seq x y z
N MET A 1 23.61 7.12 35.69
CA MET A 1 22.58 7.25 34.65
C MET A 1 23.18 8.00 33.47
N ARG A 2 22.92 7.56 32.26
CA ARG A 2 23.41 8.21 31.04
C ARG A 2 22.61 9.51 30.83
N THR A 3 23.29 10.62 30.55
CA THR A 3 22.66 11.93 30.31
C THR A 3 22.80 12.40 28.87
N GLN A 4 23.46 11.59 28.02
CA GLN A 4 23.60 11.86 26.58
C GLN A 4 23.90 10.59 25.78
N GLY A 5 23.55 10.57 24.50
CA GLY A 5 23.85 9.45 23.62
C GLY A 5 23.38 9.68 22.18
N THR A 6 23.98 8.93 21.26
CA THR A 6 23.45 8.75 19.91
C THR A 6 22.57 7.51 19.90
N ILE A 7 21.30 7.68 19.56
CA ILE A 7 20.32 6.59 19.49
C ILE A 7 20.06 6.32 18.01
N ILE A 8 20.29 5.07 17.56
CA ILE A 8 19.97 4.60 16.20
C ILE A 8 18.77 3.67 16.31
N ILE A 9 17.71 4.00 15.61
CA ILE A 9 16.48 3.21 15.61
C ILE A 9 16.25 2.63 14.21
N ARG A 10 16.09 1.31 14.14
CA ARG A 10 15.84 0.55 12.91
C ARG A 10 14.46 -0.08 12.92
N GLY A 11 13.87 -0.23 11.75
CA GLY A 11 12.55 -0.81 11.58
C GLY A 11 11.68 -0.05 10.58
N ILE A 12 10.36 -0.06 10.77
CA ILE A 12 9.41 0.81 10.07
C ILE A 12 9.37 2.14 10.84
N VAL A 13 10.31 3.02 10.54
CA VAL A 13 10.53 4.27 11.27
C VAL A 13 10.49 5.53 10.38
N GLN A 14 10.22 5.35 9.09
CA GLN A 14 10.03 6.45 8.14
C GLN A 14 8.63 6.42 7.52
N GLY A 15 8.09 7.57 7.17
CA GLY A 15 6.72 7.69 6.68
C GLY A 15 5.63 7.40 7.73
N VAL A 16 6.00 7.30 8.99
CA VAL A 16 5.13 6.93 10.13
C VAL A 16 5.06 8.04 11.20
N GLY A 17 5.53 9.25 10.88
CA GLY A 17 5.56 10.36 11.84
C GLY A 17 6.62 10.23 12.92
N PHE A 18 7.70 9.49 12.68
CA PHE A 18 8.70 9.18 13.72
C PHE A 18 9.48 10.42 14.16
N ARG A 19 9.99 11.24 13.22
CA ARG A 19 10.74 12.47 13.55
C ARG A 19 9.92 13.46 14.37
N PRO A 20 8.67 13.85 13.98
CA PRO A 20 7.83 14.71 14.82
C PRO A 20 7.47 14.06 16.17
N PHE A 21 7.30 12.74 16.24
CA PHE A 21 7.10 12.05 17.51
C PHE A 21 8.31 12.19 18.43
N VAL A 22 9.53 11.96 17.93
CA VAL A 22 10.78 12.14 18.70
C VAL A 22 10.90 13.58 19.20
N TYR A 23 10.61 14.56 18.34
CA TYR A 23 10.60 15.97 18.71
C TYR A 23 9.64 16.24 19.89
N ALA A 24 8.41 15.77 19.81
CA ALA A 24 7.42 15.93 20.88
C ALA A 24 7.87 15.26 22.20
N GLN A 25 8.52 14.07 22.11
CA GLN A 25 9.09 13.43 23.30
C GLN A 25 10.27 14.23 23.87
N ALA A 26 11.12 14.81 23.02
CA ALA A 26 12.23 15.64 23.46
C ALA A 26 11.74 16.86 24.27
N GLN A 27 10.71 17.55 23.79
CA GLN A 27 10.08 18.65 24.53
C GLN A 27 9.51 18.19 25.89
N LYS A 28 8.83 17.03 25.91
CA LYS A 28 8.23 16.48 27.13
C LYS A 28 9.25 16.13 28.23
N PHE A 29 10.43 15.66 27.81
CA PHE A 29 11.47 15.21 28.75
C PHE A 29 12.62 16.21 28.94
N ASP A 30 12.50 17.43 28.39
CA ASP A 30 13.52 18.48 28.43
C ASP A 30 14.87 17.98 27.86
N ILE A 31 14.81 17.34 26.73
CA ILE A 31 15.96 16.84 25.97
C ILE A 31 16.30 17.84 24.87
N THR A 32 17.57 18.19 24.76
CA THR A 32 18.10 18.95 23.61
C THR A 32 18.86 18.03 22.66
N GLY A 33 19.03 18.44 21.40
CA GLY A 33 19.69 17.57 20.42
C GLY A 33 19.11 17.65 19.02
N THR A 34 19.21 16.53 18.32
CA THR A 34 18.75 16.47 16.92
C THR A 34 18.14 15.12 16.57
N VAL A 35 17.24 15.11 15.58
CA VAL A 35 16.76 13.88 14.95
C VAL A 35 16.79 14.05 13.43
N LYS A 36 17.22 13.00 12.71
CA LYS A 36 17.17 12.93 11.24
C LYS A 36 16.93 11.51 10.75
N ASN A 37 16.50 11.39 9.50
CA ASN A 37 16.60 10.12 8.78
C ASN A 37 18.05 9.95 8.28
N LEU A 38 18.63 8.78 8.48
CA LEU A 38 19.95 8.38 8.02
C LEU A 38 19.80 7.14 7.11
N GLY A 39 19.73 7.35 5.80
CA GLY A 39 19.33 6.27 4.89
C GLY A 39 17.91 5.80 5.22
N SER A 40 17.79 4.58 5.71
CA SER A 40 16.52 3.97 6.15
C SER A 40 16.32 3.91 7.67
N GLU A 41 17.29 4.41 8.45
CA GLU A 41 17.27 4.43 9.92
C GLU A 41 16.88 5.82 10.42
N VAL A 42 16.63 5.95 11.72
CA VAL A 42 16.51 7.24 12.39
C VAL A 42 17.67 7.38 13.37
N GLU A 43 18.41 8.47 13.23
CA GLU A 43 19.49 8.86 14.13
C GLU A 43 19.02 10.01 15.03
N ILE A 44 19.24 9.86 16.35
CA ILE A 44 18.90 10.85 17.34
C ILE A 44 20.15 11.15 18.17
N HIS A 45 20.55 12.42 18.24
CA HIS A 45 21.52 12.89 19.22
C HIS A 45 20.76 13.54 20.37
N ALA A 46 20.90 13.03 21.58
CA ALA A 46 20.10 13.46 22.74
C ALA A 46 20.96 13.79 23.94
N PHE A 47 20.64 14.91 24.60
CA PHE A 47 21.30 15.43 25.78
C PHE A 47 20.25 15.87 26.80
N GLY A 48 20.34 15.45 28.06
CA GLY A 48 19.47 15.89 29.14
C GLY A 48 19.43 14.91 30.31
N ASP A 49 19.03 15.36 31.47
CA ASP A 49 19.04 14.59 32.71
C ASP A 49 18.00 13.44 32.69
N ARG A 50 16.94 13.60 31.88
CA ARG A 50 15.89 12.60 31.71
C ARG A 50 16.11 11.72 30.48
N PHE A 51 17.37 11.52 30.08
CA PHE A 51 17.75 10.74 28.88
C PHE A 51 17.15 9.31 28.88
N GLU A 52 17.17 8.59 30.01
CA GLU A 52 16.66 7.22 30.11
C GLU A 52 15.13 7.16 29.94
N GLU A 53 14.38 8.14 30.47
CA GLU A 53 12.94 8.22 30.27
C GLU A 53 12.61 8.53 28.80
N PHE A 54 13.36 9.45 28.20
CA PHE A 54 13.25 9.76 26.77
C PHE A 54 13.56 8.54 25.91
N LEU A 55 14.68 7.83 26.17
CA LEU A 55 15.06 6.60 25.48
C LEU A 55 13.92 5.58 25.56
N GLY A 56 13.37 5.35 26.75
CA GLY A 56 12.23 4.46 26.93
C GLY A 56 10.98 4.87 26.15
N ALA A 57 10.75 6.19 25.98
CA ALA A 57 9.61 6.70 25.21
C ALA A 57 9.82 6.53 23.70
N VAL A 58 10.99 6.91 23.16
CA VAL A 58 11.26 6.82 21.72
C VAL A 58 11.41 5.37 21.25
N SER A 59 11.82 4.46 22.14
CA SER A 59 11.89 3.03 21.86
C SER A 59 10.51 2.36 21.69
N ARG A 60 9.42 2.99 22.10
CA ARG A 60 8.06 2.53 21.80
C ARG A 60 7.55 2.98 20.43
N GLY A 61 8.03 4.13 19.95
CA GLY A 61 7.66 4.74 18.68
C GLY A 61 6.20 5.22 18.57
N PRO A 62 5.84 5.90 17.46
CA PRO A 62 4.48 6.29 17.17
C PRO A 62 3.62 5.09 16.67
N PRO A 63 2.28 5.21 16.64
CA PRO A 63 1.36 4.08 16.39
C PRO A 63 1.57 3.31 15.07
N LEU A 64 2.12 3.96 14.04
CA LEU A 64 2.39 3.35 12.73
C LEU A 64 3.78 2.71 12.64
N SER A 65 4.64 2.93 13.63
CA SER A 65 6.01 2.40 13.62
C SER A 65 6.07 0.94 14.07
N ARG A 66 7.12 0.28 13.60
CA ARG A 66 7.58 -1.00 14.14
C ARG A 66 9.08 -0.91 14.34
N ILE A 67 9.52 -1.00 15.57
CA ILE A 67 10.93 -0.92 15.93
C ILE A 67 11.48 -2.34 16.02
N ASP A 68 12.53 -2.62 15.26
CA ASP A 68 13.22 -3.91 15.26
C ASP A 68 14.44 -3.88 16.19
N SER A 69 15.16 -2.75 16.23
CA SER A 69 16.30 -2.57 17.14
C SER A 69 16.49 -1.12 17.52
N VAL A 70 17.02 -0.93 18.75
CA VAL A 70 17.47 0.35 19.28
C VAL A 70 18.91 0.15 19.73
N GLU A 71 19.80 0.93 19.17
CA GLU A 71 21.22 0.95 19.52
C GLU A 71 21.59 2.30 20.13
N VAL A 72 22.27 2.26 21.27
CA VAL A 72 22.73 3.49 21.93
C VAL A 72 24.26 3.51 21.95
N ARG A 73 24.82 4.55 21.33
CA ARG A 73 26.27 4.78 21.25
C ARG A 73 26.66 5.99 22.09
N ASP A 74 27.94 6.05 22.43
CA ASP A 74 28.45 7.25 23.12
C ASP A 74 28.44 8.45 22.17
N LEU A 75 27.93 9.56 22.67
CA LEU A 75 27.90 10.84 21.97
C LEU A 75 29.01 11.74 22.53
N ARG A 76 29.86 12.25 21.66
CA ARG A 76 30.86 13.25 21.98
C ARG A 76 30.49 14.57 21.33
N GLY A 77 30.44 15.64 22.08
CA GLY A 77 30.11 16.97 21.56
C GLY A 77 29.49 17.87 22.62
N ASN A 78 29.25 19.11 22.26
CA ASN A 78 28.61 20.08 23.14
C ASN A 78 27.09 19.88 23.09
N ARG A 79 26.42 20.07 24.23
CA ARG A 79 24.97 20.08 24.33
C ARG A 79 24.42 21.29 23.55
N PRO A 80 23.53 21.10 22.55
CA PRO A 80 22.86 22.22 21.87
C PRO A 80 21.82 22.87 22.80
N GLU A 81 21.38 24.08 22.44
CA GLU A 81 20.39 24.82 23.24
C GLU A 81 18.98 24.29 23.09
N GLU A 82 18.64 23.70 21.90
CA GLU A 82 17.31 23.22 21.58
C GLU A 82 17.35 21.85 20.93
N PHE A 83 16.16 21.26 20.70
CA PHE A 83 16.00 20.04 19.92
C PHE A 83 15.50 20.38 18.51
N VAL A 84 16.17 19.85 17.45
CA VAL A 84 15.90 20.21 16.07
C VAL A 84 15.70 18.96 15.20
N ILE A 85 14.75 19.01 14.27
CA ILE A 85 14.62 18.02 13.19
C ILE A 85 15.52 18.47 12.04
N LEU A 86 16.55 17.68 11.73
CA LEU A 86 17.47 17.95 10.63
C LEU A 86 16.97 17.34 9.32
N GLU A 87 17.52 17.84 8.22
CA GLU A 87 17.37 17.22 6.90
C GLU A 87 17.89 15.78 6.88
N SER A 88 17.28 14.95 6.04
CA SER A 88 17.68 13.56 5.88
C SER A 88 19.04 13.46 5.19
N SER A 89 19.84 12.48 5.55
CA SER A 89 21.13 12.19 4.92
C SER A 89 21.20 10.76 4.38
N SER A 90 22.10 10.53 3.44
CA SER A 90 22.38 9.18 2.92
C SER A 90 22.94 8.28 4.02
N GLY A 91 22.58 7.01 4.00
CA GLY A 91 22.99 6.00 4.97
C GLY A 91 22.66 4.60 4.50
N SER A 92 22.59 3.64 5.41
CA SER A 92 22.22 2.26 5.10
C SER A 92 20.82 2.19 4.47
N LEU A 93 20.66 1.37 3.43
CA LEU A 93 19.38 1.05 2.79
C LEU A 93 18.79 -0.26 3.35
N SER A 94 18.90 -0.48 4.65
CA SER A 94 18.37 -1.68 5.33
C SER A 94 16.91 -1.52 5.79
N GLY A 95 16.29 -0.36 5.54
CA GLY A 95 14.95 -0.02 6.01
C GLY A 95 13.83 -0.49 5.11
N PHE A 96 12.63 -0.21 5.56
CA PHE A 96 11.38 -0.64 4.96
C PHE A 96 10.46 0.55 4.72
N ILE A 97 9.73 0.54 3.61
CA ILE A 97 8.70 1.54 3.32
C ILE A 97 7.36 1.01 3.80
N PRO A 98 6.62 1.79 4.61
CA PRO A 98 5.29 1.40 5.02
C PRO A 98 4.33 1.34 3.82
N ALA A 99 3.35 0.45 3.91
CA ALA A 99 2.20 0.43 3.02
C ALA A 99 1.39 1.73 3.12
N ASP A 100 0.53 1.97 2.14
CA ASP A 100 -0.44 3.06 2.19
C ASP A 100 -1.41 2.87 3.37
N VAL A 101 -1.79 3.97 4.01
CA VAL A 101 -2.66 3.98 5.18
C VAL A 101 -3.96 4.69 4.84
N ALA A 102 -5.08 4.13 5.25
CA ALA A 102 -6.38 4.80 5.11
C ALA A 102 -6.40 6.15 5.83
N ILE A 103 -7.25 7.06 5.35
CA ILE A 103 -7.46 8.35 5.99
C ILE A 103 -7.96 8.14 7.44
N CYS A 104 -7.41 8.90 8.39
CA CYS A 104 -7.82 8.84 9.80
C CYS A 104 -9.07 9.70 10.05
N ASP A 105 -9.78 9.41 11.15
CA ASP A 105 -11.02 10.09 11.50
C ASP A 105 -10.86 11.61 11.66
N ASP A 106 -9.73 12.07 12.21
CA ASP A 106 -9.44 13.51 12.29
C ASP A 106 -9.36 14.17 10.91
N CYS A 107 -8.74 13.49 9.93
CA CYS A 107 -8.67 14.02 8.56
C CYS A 107 -10.01 13.89 7.83
N VAL A 108 -10.82 12.89 8.14
CA VAL A 108 -12.23 12.81 7.69
C VAL A 108 -13.02 13.97 8.27
N GLY A 109 -12.88 14.25 9.57
CA GLY A 109 -13.48 15.41 10.22
C GLY A 109 -13.09 16.73 9.52
N ASP A 110 -11.82 16.93 9.20
CA ASP A 110 -11.34 18.14 8.52
C ASP A 110 -12.02 18.36 7.15
N ILE A 111 -12.14 17.31 6.34
CA ILE A 111 -12.72 17.44 4.99
C ILE A 111 -14.23 17.60 4.98
N LEU A 112 -14.91 17.19 6.06
CA LEU A 112 -16.38 17.29 6.21
C LEU A 112 -16.82 18.51 7.03
N THR A 113 -15.91 19.23 7.69
CA THR A 113 -16.23 20.39 8.52
C THR A 113 -16.47 21.62 7.66
N PRO A 114 -17.71 22.17 7.63
CA PRO A 114 -18.02 23.36 6.88
C PRO A 114 -17.19 24.58 7.33
N GLY A 115 -16.70 25.37 6.38
CA GLY A 115 -15.86 26.55 6.63
C GLY A 115 -14.43 26.21 7.05
N GLY A 116 -14.09 24.93 7.19
CA GLY A 116 -12.76 24.47 7.53
C GLY A 116 -11.77 24.63 6.36
N ARG A 117 -10.49 24.80 6.68
CA ARG A 117 -9.42 24.97 5.66
C ARG A 117 -9.34 23.81 4.67
N TYR A 118 -9.73 22.61 5.09
CA TYR A 118 -9.67 21.39 4.31
C TYR A 118 -11.04 20.91 3.83
N GLU A 119 -12.11 21.73 4.03
CA GLU A 119 -13.45 21.37 3.56
C GLU A 119 -13.43 20.97 2.09
N GLY A 120 -13.99 19.79 1.79
CA GLY A 120 -14.08 19.25 0.44
C GLY A 120 -12.75 18.87 -0.23
N TYR A 121 -11.61 19.00 0.46
CA TYR A 121 -10.33 18.70 -0.16
C TYR A 121 -9.98 17.19 -0.06
N TRP A 122 -10.11 16.50 -1.15
CA TRP A 122 -10.01 15.04 -1.29
C TRP A 122 -8.66 14.42 -0.89
N ALA A 123 -7.52 15.14 -1.03
CA ALA A 123 -6.18 14.63 -0.78
C ALA A 123 -5.65 14.96 0.62
N THR A 124 -6.53 15.37 1.54
CA THR A 124 -6.18 15.68 2.93
C THR A 124 -5.59 14.47 3.62
N SER A 125 -4.48 14.68 4.31
CA SER A 125 -3.78 13.67 5.12
C SER A 125 -2.94 14.32 6.22
N CYS A 126 -2.44 13.50 7.16
CA CYS A 126 -1.53 13.92 8.21
C CYS A 126 -0.38 12.91 8.35
N VAL A 127 0.44 13.00 9.42
CA VAL A 127 1.54 12.05 9.67
C VAL A 127 1.06 10.61 9.88
N ASN A 128 -0.19 10.42 10.29
CA ASN A 128 -0.76 9.12 10.67
C ASN A 128 -1.61 8.47 9.56
N CYS A 129 -1.79 9.09 8.39
CA CYS A 129 -2.67 8.55 7.35
C CYS A 129 -2.22 8.97 5.94
N GLY A 130 -2.87 8.42 4.92
CA GLY A 130 -2.65 8.75 3.52
C GLY A 130 -1.62 7.85 2.81
N PRO A 131 -1.27 8.18 1.57
CA PRO A 131 -0.39 7.37 0.74
C PRO A 131 1.06 7.37 1.23
N ARG A 132 1.76 6.25 1.01
CA ARG A 132 3.17 6.02 1.32
C ARG A 132 3.84 5.29 0.15
N TYR A 133 3.60 3.97 0.04
CA TYR A 133 4.17 3.13 -1.01
C TYR A 133 3.77 3.62 -2.41
N SER A 134 2.51 3.94 -2.62
CA SER A 134 2.00 4.34 -3.94
C SER A 134 2.65 5.61 -4.51
N ILE A 135 3.22 6.46 -3.66
CA ILE A 135 3.79 7.76 -4.09
C ILE A 135 5.31 7.85 -3.99
N ILE A 136 6.01 6.93 -3.32
CA ILE A 136 7.45 7.04 -3.06
C ILE A 136 8.29 6.75 -4.32
N THR A 137 9.32 7.56 -4.56
CA THR A 137 10.30 7.37 -5.63
C THR A 137 11.61 6.80 -5.10
N ALA A 138 12.07 7.23 -3.92
CA ALA A 138 13.33 6.80 -3.31
C ALA A 138 13.32 6.94 -1.77
N ILE A 139 14.29 6.32 -1.09
CA ILE A 139 14.61 6.51 0.34
C ILE A 139 15.75 7.54 0.48
N PRO A 140 15.77 8.35 1.55
CA PRO A 140 14.82 8.49 2.67
C PRO A 140 13.45 9.03 2.27
N TYR A 141 12.40 8.71 3.08
CA TYR A 141 11.03 9.17 2.81
C TYR A 141 10.88 10.66 3.16
N ASP A 142 11.08 11.50 2.18
CA ASP A 142 10.89 12.95 2.25
C ASP A 142 10.08 13.42 1.03
N ARG A 143 9.47 14.62 1.10
CA ARG A 143 8.54 15.12 0.09
C ARG A 143 9.12 15.13 -1.33
N GLU A 144 10.39 15.57 -1.48
CA GLU A 144 11.10 15.60 -2.76
C GLU A 144 11.38 14.21 -3.36
N ARG A 145 11.23 13.15 -2.55
CA ARG A 145 11.34 11.75 -2.98
C ARG A 145 9.99 11.05 -3.05
N THR A 146 8.94 11.81 -3.29
CA THR A 146 7.58 11.33 -3.52
C THR A 146 6.93 12.04 -4.70
N ALA A 147 5.76 11.58 -5.14
CA ALA A 147 4.94 12.29 -6.13
C ALA A 147 4.47 13.68 -5.67
N MET A 148 4.65 14.02 -4.38
CA MET A 148 4.29 15.34 -3.84
C MET A 148 5.35 16.43 -4.13
N GLU A 149 6.51 16.07 -4.66
CA GLU A 149 7.52 17.02 -5.17
C GLU A 149 6.91 18.00 -6.19
N ALA A 150 5.99 17.52 -7.03
CA ALA A 150 5.30 18.32 -8.03
C ALA A 150 4.34 19.39 -7.45
N PHE A 151 4.09 19.38 -6.14
CA PHE A 151 3.13 20.24 -5.45
C PHE A 151 3.80 21.05 -4.32
N PRO A 152 4.49 22.17 -4.62
CA PRO A 152 5.10 23.04 -3.61
C PRO A 152 4.06 23.51 -2.59
N MET A 153 4.43 23.51 -1.32
CA MET A 153 3.54 23.96 -0.25
C MET A 153 3.23 25.46 -0.37
N CYS A 154 1.98 25.86 -0.14
CA CYS A 154 1.65 27.26 0.11
C CYS A 154 2.04 27.65 1.53
N ALA A 155 2.16 28.95 1.81
CA ALA A 155 2.57 29.46 3.12
C ALA A 155 1.76 28.89 4.30
N ALA A 156 0.46 28.68 4.12
CA ALA A 156 -0.38 28.08 5.16
C ALA A 156 -0.09 26.59 5.40
N CYS A 157 0.22 25.81 4.33
CA CYS A 157 0.67 24.41 4.51
C CYS A 157 2.06 24.34 5.11
N GLU A 158 2.95 25.25 4.75
CA GLU A 158 4.30 25.33 5.30
C GLU A 158 4.26 25.69 6.80
N SER A 159 3.40 26.62 7.19
CA SER A 159 3.17 26.94 8.61
C SER A 159 2.73 25.72 9.42
N GLU A 160 1.75 24.91 8.93
CA GLU A 160 1.34 23.68 9.62
C GLU A 160 2.45 22.59 9.58
N TYR A 161 3.24 22.56 8.49
CA TYR A 161 4.34 21.60 8.36
C TYR A 161 5.46 21.87 9.36
N THR A 162 5.72 23.12 9.69
CA THR A 162 6.79 23.55 10.60
C THR A 162 6.31 23.72 12.05
N ASP A 163 4.99 23.77 12.31
CA ASP A 163 4.42 23.94 13.65
C ASP A 163 4.43 22.62 14.43
N PRO A 164 5.23 22.50 15.51
CA PRO A 164 5.29 21.28 16.34
C PRO A 164 3.98 20.92 17.04
N SER A 165 3.08 21.86 17.23
CA SER A 165 1.76 21.63 17.83
C SER A 165 0.75 21.06 16.83
N CYS A 166 1.03 21.18 15.53
CA CYS A 166 0.15 20.71 14.48
C CYS A 166 0.30 19.20 14.22
N ARG A 167 -0.82 18.48 14.08
CA ARG A 167 -0.79 17.06 13.69
C ARG A 167 -0.26 16.81 12.28
N ARG A 168 0.02 17.87 11.50
CA ARG A 168 0.67 17.83 10.19
C ARG A 168 2.14 18.23 10.24
N HIS A 169 2.71 18.42 11.42
CA HIS A 169 4.13 18.69 11.60
C HIS A 169 4.97 17.63 10.87
N HIS A 170 5.78 18.06 9.91
CA HIS A 170 6.56 17.20 9.00
C HIS A 170 5.76 16.12 8.23
N ALA A 171 4.45 16.32 7.98
CA ALA A 171 3.66 15.43 7.13
C ALA A 171 4.05 15.62 5.66
N GLN A 172 4.77 14.65 5.08
CA GLN A 172 5.32 14.76 3.71
C GLN A 172 4.23 14.88 2.63
N THR A 173 3.01 14.43 2.94
CA THR A 173 1.84 14.46 2.06
C THR A 173 0.93 15.67 2.27
N ILE A 174 1.31 16.61 3.14
CA ILE A 174 0.51 17.82 3.41
C ILE A 174 0.24 18.61 2.13
N ALA A 175 -1.01 18.95 1.90
CA ALA A 175 -1.47 19.80 0.82
C ALA A 175 -2.89 20.29 1.11
N CYS A 176 -3.33 21.38 0.46
CA CYS A 176 -4.70 21.88 0.50
C CYS A 176 -5.19 22.20 -0.92
N ALA A 177 -6.43 22.63 -1.05
CA ALA A 177 -7.04 22.97 -2.35
C ALA A 177 -6.26 24.02 -3.17
N ALA A 178 -5.47 24.89 -2.48
CA ALA A 178 -4.65 25.90 -3.13
C ALA A 178 -3.34 25.37 -3.73
N CYS A 179 -2.69 24.39 -3.09
CA CYS A 179 -1.35 23.97 -3.46
C CYS A 179 -1.20 22.48 -3.80
N GLY A 180 -2.21 21.67 -3.54
CA GLY A 180 -2.13 20.23 -3.76
C GLY A 180 -2.76 19.74 -5.05
N PRO A 181 -2.79 18.42 -5.25
CA PRO A 181 -3.35 17.81 -6.43
C PRO A 181 -4.84 18.11 -6.61
N ARG A 182 -5.23 18.28 -7.86
CA ARG A 182 -6.58 18.67 -8.27
C ARG A 182 -7.32 17.51 -8.90
N LEU A 183 -8.64 17.48 -8.68
CA LEU A 183 -9.54 16.55 -9.35
C LEU A 183 -10.07 17.14 -10.64
N SER A 184 -10.37 16.25 -11.59
CA SER A 184 -11.10 16.56 -12.82
C SER A 184 -12.06 15.41 -13.11
N LEU A 185 -13.23 15.75 -13.64
CA LEU A 185 -14.18 14.77 -14.17
C LEU A 185 -14.22 14.90 -15.69
N LEU A 186 -14.04 13.80 -16.38
CA LEU A 186 -14.01 13.72 -17.84
C LEU A 186 -15.08 12.75 -18.34
N ARG A 187 -15.58 12.94 -19.52
CA ARG A 187 -16.27 11.89 -20.29
C ARG A 187 -15.26 10.84 -20.75
N ALA A 188 -15.73 9.68 -21.15
CA ALA A 188 -14.84 8.61 -21.64
C ALA A 188 -13.99 9.02 -22.87
N ASP A 189 -14.45 10.02 -23.64
CA ASP A 189 -13.70 10.59 -24.78
C ASP A 189 -12.66 11.67 -24.38
N GLY A 190 -12.53 11.94 -23.07
CA GLY A 190 -11.60 12.95 -22.54
C GLY A 190 -12.19 14.36 -22.43
N THR A 191 -13.43 14.59 -22.86
CA THR A 191 -14.09 15.90 -22.76
C THR A 191 -14.35 16.26 -21.28
N PRO A 192 -13.92 17.45 -20.79
CA PRO A 192 -14.17 17.85 -19.41
C PRO A 192 -15.66 18.04 -19.08
N VAL A 193 -16.07 17.60 -17.89
CA VAL A 193 -17.37 17.90 -17.29
C VAL A 193 -17.18 19.08 -16.35
N LEU A 194 -18.02 20.11 -16.50
CA LEU A 194 -17.98 21.32 -15.69
C LEU A 194 -18.69 21.09 -14.34
N GLY A 195 -18.28 21.83 -13.32
CA GLY A 195 -18.85 21.74 -11.98
C GLY A 195 -17.85 21.19 -10.95
N ASP A 196 -18.34 20.84 -9.77
CA ASP A 196 -17.55 20.17 -8.75
C ASP A 196 -17.36 18.70 -9.12
N PRO A 197 -16.12 18.23 -9.37
CA PRO A 197 -15.89 16.90 -9.88
C PRO A 197 -16.45 15.76 -9.01
N ILE A 198 -16.51 15.96 -7.69
CA ILE A 198 -17.00 14.94 -6.76
C ILE A 198 -18.53 14.89 -6.77
N ARG A 199 -19.18 16.06 -6.71
CA ARG A 199 -20.65 16.18 -6.74
C ARG A 199 -21.21 15.67 -8.06
N GLU A 200 -20.59 16.10 -9.18
CA GLU A 200 -21.00 15.63 -10.51
C GLU A 200 -20.79 14.12 -10.66
N ALA A 201 -19.66 13.56 -10.18
CA ALA A 201 -19.44 12.13 -10.22
C ALA A 201 -20.44 11.34 -9.36
N ALA A 202 -20.80 11.85 -8.17
CA ALA A 202 -21.83 11.25 -7.32
C ALA A 202 -23.19 11.24 -8.01
N ALA A 203 -23.61 12.38 -8.60
CA ALA A 203 -24.88 12.49 -9.34
C ALA A 203 -24.94 11.54 -10.56
N LEU A 204 -23.82 11.38 -11.27
CA LEU A 204 -23.73 10.44 -12.40
C LEU A 204 -23.80 8.96 -11.93
N LEU A 205 -23.14 8.63 -10.82
CA LEU A 205 -23.25 7.30 -10.23
C LEU A 205 -24.68 6.99 -9.78
N ASP A 206 -25.34 7.93 -9.09
CA ASP A 206 -26.75 7.80 -8.69
C ASP A 206 -27.71 7.69 -9.88
N ALA A 207 -27.34 8.26 -11.03
CA ALA A 207 -28.08 8.13 -12.29
C ALA A 207 -27.79 6.80 -13.04
N GLY A 208 -26.95 5.93 -12.50
CA GLY A 208 -26.65 4.61 -13.06
C GLY A 208 -25.50 4.57 -14.07
N PHE A 209 -24.74 5.66 -14.23
CA PHE A 209 -23.56 5.67 -15.09
C PHE A 209 -22.38 4.92 -14.44
N ILE A 210 -21.51 4.41 -15.30
CA ILE A 210 -20.28 3.70 -14.90
C ILE A 210 -19.13 4.71 -14.93
N VAL A 211 -18.46 4.90 -13.79
CA VAL A 211 -17.39 5.89 -13.61
C VAL A 211 -16.07 5.22 -13.24
N ALA A 212 -15.02 5.48 -14.01
CA ALA A 212 -13.66 5.14 -13.56
C ALA A 212 -13.19 6.18 -12.51
N VAL A 213 -12.71 5.72 -11.37
CA VAL A 213 -12.26 6.56 -10.25
C VAL A 213 -10.78 6.33 -9.99
N ARG A 214 -9.95 7.36 -10.17
CA ARG A 214 -8.51 7.27 -9.87
C ARG A 214 -8.28 7.33 -8.37
N GLY A 215 -7.92 6.18 -7.79
CA GLY A 215 -7.54 6.05 -6.38
C GLY A 215 -6.06 6.35 -6.13
N ILE A 216 -5.53 5.90 -4.98
CA ILE A 216 -4.12 6.11 -4.63
C ILE A 216 -3.17 5.10 -5.31
N GLY A 217 -3.63 3.88 -5.60
CA GLY A 217 -2.82 2.80 -6.19
C GLY A 217 -3.13 2.49 -7.65
N GLY A 218 -4.22 3.02 -8.21
CA GLY A 218 -4.69 2.81 -9.58
C GLY A 218 -6.13 3.28 -9.77
N PHE A 219 -6.70 2.96 -10.93
CA PHE A 219 -8.10 3.24 -11.22
C PHE A 219 -9.00 2.10 -10.74
N HIS A 220 -10.15 2.45 -10.20
CA HIS A 220 -11.30 1.57 -9.98
C HIS A 220 -12.39 1.89 -10.97
N ILE A 221 -13.30 0.95 -11.19
CA ILE A 221 -14.55 1.18 -11.91
C ILE A 221 -15.68 1.09 -10.89
N ALA A 222 -16.46 2.16 -10.80
CA ALA A 222 -17.55 2.32 -9.85
C ALA A 222 -18.89 2.40 -10.56
N CYS A 223 -19.93 1.80 -9.98
CA CYS A 223 -21.32 1.98 -10.35
C CYS A 223 -22.24 1.53 -9.21
N ILE A 224 -23.53 1.86 -9.29
CA ILE A 224 -24.57 1.31 -8.42
C ILE A 224 -24.90 -0.13 -8.80
N GLU A 225 -25.59 -0.87 -7.91
CA GLU A 225 -25.90 -2.30 -8.14
C GLU A 225 -26.74 -2.53 -9.40
N GLU A 226 -27.67 -1.64 -9.72
CA GLU A 226 -28.54 -1.71 -10.89
C GLU A 226 -27.76 -1.73 -12.21
N ALA A 227 -26.57 -1.12 -12.24
CA ALA A 227 -25.68 -1.10 -13.38
C ALA A 227 -24.70 -2.30 -13.43
N ALA A 228 -24.75 -3.22 -12.44
CA ALA A 228 -23.82 -4.36 -12.32
C ALA A 228 -23.81 -5.25 -13.58
N GLY A 229 -24.98 -5.55 -14.13
CA GLY A 229 -25.12 -6.38 -15.34
C GLY A 229 -24.44 -5.75 -16.54
N GLU A 230 -24.62 -4.45 -16.74
CA GLU A 230 -23.99 -3.70 -17.83
C GLU A 230 -22.47 -3.62 -17.62
N LEU A 231 -22.00 -3.34 -16.40
CA LEU A 231 -20.58 -3.35 -16.09
C LEU A 231 -19.93 -4.70 -16.39
N LYS A 232 -20.54 -5.80 -15.92
CA LYS A 232 -20.04 -7.16 -16.18
C LYS A 232 -19.98 -7.46 -17.68
N ARG A 233 -21.00 -7.05 -18.44
CA ARG A 233 -21.04 -7.23 -19.88
C ARG A 233 -19.91 -6.47 -20.57
N ARG A 234 -19.71 -5.18 -20.24
CA ARG A 234 -18.64 -4.36 -20.82
C ARG A 234 -17.25 -4.94 -20.51
N LEU A 235 -17.02 -5.37 -19.26
CA LEU A 235 -15.72 -5.93 -18.83
C LEU A 235 -15.49 -7.39 -19.27
N GLY A 236 -16.46 -8.07 -19.87
CA GLY A 236 -16.38 -9.50 -20.18
C GLY A 236 -16.25 -10.40 -18.94
N ARG A 237 -16.82 -9.99 -17.78
CA ARG A 237 -16.69 -10.65 -16.46
C ARG A 237 -18.03 -11.17 -15.95
N THR A 238 -18.80 -11.87 -16.80
CA THR A 238 -20.20 -12.28 -16.50
C THR A 238 -20.34 -13.07 -15.21
N GLU A 239 -19.41 -13.98 -14.91
CA GLU A 239 -19.46 -14.87 -13.74
C GLU A 239 -18.61 -14.40 -12.55
N GLN A 240 -17.76 -13.39 -12.75
CA GLN A 240 -16.83 -12.95 -11.73
C GLN A 240 -17.56 -12.12 -10.66
N PRO A 241 -17.44 -12.47 -9.35
CA PRO A 241 -17.90 -11.60 -8.26
C PRO A 241 -17.18 -10.25 -8.28
N LEU A 242 -17.92 -9.18 -7.99
CA LEU A 242 -17.41 -7.82 -7.89
C LEU A 242 -17.29 -7.45 -6.41
N ALA A 243 -16.29 -6.65 -6.05
CA ALA A 243 -16.19 -6.06 -4.73
C ALA A 243 -17.07 -4.81 -4.62
N VAL A 244 -17.53 -4.52 -3.40
CA VAL A 244 -18.27 -3.30 -3.09
C VAL A 244 -17.54 -2.44 -2.08
N MET A 245 -17.66 -1.12 -2.24
CA MET A 245 -17.36 -0.15 -1.21
C MET A 245 -18.67 0.34 -0.62
N ALA A 246 -18.79 0.34 0.70
CA ALA A 246 -20.02 0.71 1.37
C ALA A 246 -19.76 1.38 2.72
N THR A 247 -20.75 2.07 3.26
CA THR A 247 -20.71 2.55 4.64
C THR A 247 -20.71 1.36 5.63
N ALA A 248 -20.16 1.54 6.82
CA ALA A 248 -20.10 0.45 7.82
C ALA A 248 -21.50 -0.12 8.15
N GLY A 249 -22.50 0.76 8.30
CA GLY A 249 -23.87 0.33 8.56
C GLY A 249 -24.46 -0.48 7.41
N GLU A 250 -24.14 -0.14 6.16
CA GLU A 250 -24.60 -0.90 5.00
C GLU A 250 -23.92 -2.27 4.90
N VAL A 251 -22.61 -2.36 5.19
CA VAL A 251 -21.90 -3.66 5.23
C VAL A 251 -22.59 -4.59 6.26
N GLU A 252 -22.92 -4.08 7.45
CA GLU A 252 -23.62 -4.85 8.49
C GLU A 252 -25.06 -5.23 8.10
N ARG A 253 -25.70 -4.44 7.23
CA ARG A 253 -27.03 -4.74 6.71
C ARG A 253 -27.03 -5.89 5.70
N ILE A 254 -26.01 -5.95 4.81
CA ILE A 254 -25.96 -6.92 3.71
C ILE A 254 -25.20 -8.21 4.05
N ALA A 255 -24.27 -8.17 5.02
CA ALA A 255 -23.37 -9.28 5.34
C ALA A 255 -23.37 -9.61 6.84
N VAL A 256 -22.94 -10.83 7.14
CA VAL A 256 -22.64 -11.29 8.50
C VAL A 256 -21.22 -10.85 8.82
N VAL A 257 -21.07 -9.99 9.83
CA VAL A 257 -19.78 -9.38 10.21
C VAL A 257 -19.42 -9.86 11.62
N SER A 258 -18.38 -10.66 11.75
CA SER A 258 -17.81 -11.02 13.05
C SER A 258 -17.04 -9.85 13.68
N ASP A 259 -16.68 -9.95 14.95
CA ASP A 259 -15.86 -8.92 15.62
C ASP A 259 -14.46 -8.84 14.98
N GLU A 260 -13.94 -9.94 14.51
CA GLU A 260 -12.67 -9.95 13.77
C GLU A 260 -12.80 -9.27 12.41
N ASP A 261 -13.83 -9.58 11.62
CA ASP A 261 -14.08 -8.92 10.33
C ASP A 261 -14.29 -7.42 10.52
N ARG A 262 -15.05 -7.02 11.57
CA ARG A 262 -15.22 -5.59 11.91
C ARG A 262 -13.89 -4.93 12.20
N ARG A 263 -13.02 -5.56 12.99
CA ARG A 263 -11.68 -5.05 13.29
C ARG A 263 -10.83 -4.91 12.02
N ILE A 264 -10.90 -5.87 11.08
CA ILE A 264 -10.18 -5.83 9.81
C ILE A 264 -10.75 -4.75 8.89
N LEU A 265 -12.07 -4.65 8.74
CA LEU A 265 -12.73 -3.61 7.94
C LEU A 265 -12.37 -2.19 8.41
N HIS A 266 -12.29 -1.98 9.73
CA HIS A 266 -11.96 -0.68 10.32
C HIS A 266 -10.45 -0.46 10.54
N SER A 267 -9.61 -1.44 10.18
CA SER A 267 -8.17 -1.31 10.29
C SER A 267 -7.63 -0.17 9.39
N ARG A 268 -6.41 0.24 9.65
CA ARG A 268 -5.73 1.26 8.84
C ARG A 268 -5.44 0.80 7.41
N GLU A 269 -5.47 -0.49 7.19
CA GLU A 269 -5.26 -1.15 5.90
C GLU A 269 -6.52 -1.10 5.02
N ARG A 270 -7.73 -1.15 5.65
CA ARG A 270 -9.03 -1.13 4.94
C ARG A 270 -9.07 -2.06 3.72
N PRO A 271 -8.77 -3.37 3.88
CA PRO A 271 -8.82 -4.32 2.77
C PRO A 271 -10.25 -4.62 2.34
N ILE A 272 -10.40 -5.29 1.21
CA ILE A 272 -11.63 -6.00 0.87
C ILE A 272 -11.73 -7.22 1.79
N VAL A 273 -12.82 -7.33 2.55
CA VAL A 273 -13.12 -8.50 3.40
C VAL A 273 -14.23 -9.31 2.73
N VAL A 274 -13.96 -10.60 2.49
CA VAL A 274 -14.95 -11.52 1.91
C VAL A 274 -15.84 -12.05 3.01
N LEU A 275 -17.11 -11.63 3.01
CA LEU A 275 -18.09 -11.89 4.06
C LEU A 275 -19.21 -12.80 3.56
N ALA A 276 -19.82 -13.59 4.44
CA ALA A 276 -21.06 -14.29 4.15
C ALA A 276 -22.22 -13.27 4.02
N LYS A 277 -23.02 -13.39 2.98
CA LYS A 277 -24.24 -12.58 2.83
C LYS A 277 -25.26 -12.95 3.91
N ARG A 278 -26.04 -11.99 4.39
CA ARG A 278 -27.16 -12.29 5.31
C ARG A 278 -28.26 -13.07 4.61
N ASP A 279 -28.57 -12.71 3.38
CA ASP A 279 -29.41 -13.48 2.47
C ASP A 279 -28.56 -13.92 1.28
N PRO A 280 -28.26 -15.24 1.14
CA PRO A 280 -27.44 -15.76 0.04
C PRO A 280 -27.98 -15.41 -1.36
N ALA A 281 -29.27 -15.17 -1.51
CA ALA A 281 -29.90 -14.83 -2.78
C ALA A 281 -29.84 -13.33 -3.10
N SER A 282 -29.56 -12.47 -2.12
CA SER A 282 -29.46 -11.03 -2.32
C SER A 282 -28.21 -10.66 -3.12
N HIS A 283 -28.20 -9.47 -3.75
CA HIS A 283 -27.05 -8.93 -4.47
C HIS A 283 -26.46 -9.88 -5.52
N ALA A 284 -27.32 -10.67 -6.19
CA ALA A 284 -26.88 -11.65 -7.20
C ALA A 284 -26.20 -10.98 -8.41
N GLY A 285 -26.56 -9.74 -8.74
CA GLY A 285 -25.89 -8.94 -9.77
C GLY A 285 -24.43 -8.64 -9.44
N ILE A 286 -24.10 -8.47 -8.15
CA ILE A 286 -22.74 -8.23 -7.66
C ILE A 286 -21.98 -9.56 -7.55
N SER A 287 -22.54 -10.52 -6.84
CA SER A 287 -21.94 -11.83 -6.59
C SER A 287 -23.01 -12.92 -6.63
N ASN A 288 -22.82 -13.94 -7.47
CA ASN A 288 -23.65 -15.13 -7.51
C ASN A 288 -23.28 -16.17 -6.44
N LEU A 289 -22.27 -15.88 -5.61
CA LEU A 289 -21.84 -16.70 -4.49
C LEU A 289 -22.65 -16.36 -3.23
N HIS A 290 -22.55 -17.21 -2.21
CA HIS A 290 -23.07 -16.95 -0.87
C HIS A 290 -22.25 -15.88 -0.10
N THR A 291 -21.18 -15.38 -0.72
CA THR A 291 -20.28 -14.38 -0.13
C THR A 291 -20.25 -13.11 -1.00
N ILE A 292 -19.84 -12.01 -0.37
CA ILE A 292 -19.63 -10.70 -0.99
C ILE A 292 -18.34 -10.06 -0.45
N GLY A 293 -17.54 -9.47 -1.34
CA GLY A 293 -16.33 -8.74 -0.94
C GLY A 293 -16.67 -7.29 -0.60
N CYS A 294 -16.51 -6.88 0.66
CA CYS A 294 -16.83 -5.55 1.14
C CYS A 294 -15.57 -4.79 1.57
N MET A 295 -15.49 -3.50 1.27
CA MET A 295 -14.50 -2.58 1.83
C MET A 295 -15.14 -1.26 2.26
N LEU A 296 -14.53 -0.59 3.24
CA LEU A 296 -14.95 0.74 3.66
C LEU A 296 -14.20 1.83 2.89
N PRO A 297 -14.74 3.06 2.78
CA PRO A 297 -14.03 4.22 2.28
C PRO A 297 -12.67 4.39 2.98
N TYR A 298 -11.59 4.56 2.20
CA TYR A 298 -10.22 4.62 2.74
C TYR A 298 -9.41 5.85 2.29
N THR A 299 -10.01 6.72 1.47
CA THR A 299 -9.42 8.00 1.06
C THR A 299 -10.39 9.14 1.28
N GLY A 300 -9.89 10.39 1.36
CA GLY A 300 -10.76 11.56 1.41
C GLY A 300 -11.71 11.65 0.22
N LEU A 301 -11.24 11.23 -0.98
CA LEU A 301 -12.09 11.15 -2.18
C LEU A 301 -13.30 10.24 -1.96
N HIS A 302 -13.10 9.04 -1.40
CA HIS A 302 -14.20 8.11 -1.14
C HIS A 302 -15.19 8.66 -0.11
N HIS A 303 -14.70 9.24 0.99
CA HIS A 303 -15.58 9.85 2.00
C HIS A 303 -16.40 11.00 1.45
N LEU A 304 -15.77 11.87 0.63
CA LEU A 304 -16.49 12.99 -0.02
C LEU A 304 -17.50 12.48 -1.07
N LEU A 305 -17.15 11.44 -1.83
CA LEU A 305 -18.07 10.84 -2.79
C LEU A 305 -19.30 10.27 -2.07
N PHE A 306 -19.12 9.48 -1.00
CA PHE A 306 -20.21 8.94 -0.20
C PHE A 306 -21.02 10.00 0.56
N ALA A 307 -20.44 11.18 0.84
CA ALA A 307 -21.18 12.29 1.42
C ALA A 307 -22.19 12.95 0.44
N HIS A 308 -22.04 12.71 -0.86
CA HIS A 308 -22.91 13.25 -1.91
C HIS A 308 -23.77 12.19 -2.61
N LEU A 309 -23.48 10.89 -2.41
CA LEU A 309 -24.27 9.79 -2.95
C LEU A 309 -25.57 9.58 -2.18
N ALA A 310 -26.64 9.26 -2.92
CA ALA A 310 -27.88 8.76 -2.34
C ALA A 310 -27.78 7.28 -1.95
N HIS A 311 -26.89 6.53 -2.61
CA HIS A 311 -26.70 5.11 -2.38
C HIS A 311 -25.58 4.85 -1.37
N PRO A 312 -25.80 4.03 -0.31
CA PRO A 312 -24.79 3.73 0.71
C PRO A 312 -23.77 2.66 0.27
N LEU A 313 -23.93 2.13 -0.96
CA LEU A 313 -23.12 1.07 -1.55
C LEU A 313 -22.81 1.37 -3.02
N LEU A 314 -21.55 1.19 -3.40
CA LEU A 314 -21.08 1.18 -4.78
C LEU A 314 -20.35 -0.13 -5.08
N ILE A 315 -20.55 -0.71 -6.25
CA ILE A 315 -19.57 -1.61 -6.84
C ILE A 315 -18.29 -0.79 -7.01
N MET A 316 -17.16 -1.38 -6.61
CA MET A 316 -15.84 -0.75 -6.73
C MET A 316 -14.83 -1.86 -7.08
N THR A 317 -14.58 -2.04 -8.36
CA THR A 317 -13.66 -3.07 -8.88
C THR A 317 -12.43 -2.45 -9.52
N SER A 318 -11.29 -3.16 -9.53
CA SER A 318 -10.08 -2.68 -10.19
C SER A 318 -10.29 -2.48 -11.69
N ALA A 319 -9.80 -1.34 -12.20
CA ALA A 319 -9.86 -1.01 -13.63
C ALA A 319 -8.70 -1.69 -14.36
N ASN A 320 -8.88 -2.95 -14.68
CA ASN A 320 -7.97 -3.72 -15.51
C ASN A 320 -8.76 -4.55 -16.52
N LEU A 321 -8.28 -4.65 -17.74
CA LEU A 321 -8.77 -5.63 -18.69
C LEU A 321 -8.35 -7.03 -18.24
N PRO A 322 -9.09 -8.09 -18.60
CA PRO A 322 -8.72 -9.45 -18.22
C PRO A 322 -7.27 -9.80 -18.58
N GLY A 323 -6.48 -10.20 -17.57
CA GLY A 323 -5.07 -10.54 -17.74
C GLY A 323 -4.10 -9.36 -17.76
N TYR A 324 -4.56 -8.12 -17.71
CA TYR A 324 -3.70 -6.93 -17.66
C TYR A 324 -3.61 -6.34 -16.23
N PRO A 325 -2.51 -5.66 -15.92
CA PRO A 325 -2.38 -4.98 -14.63
C PRO A 325 -3.33 -3.77 -14.53
N MET A 326 -3.72 -3.41 -13.32
CA MET A 326 -4.59 -2.25 -13.05
C MET A 326 -4.02 -0.96 -13.66
N ILE A 327 -4.87 -0.16 -14.28
CA ILE A 327 -4.48 1.09 -14.93
C ILE A 327 -4.12 2.15 -13.88
N THR A 328 -3.01 2.88 -14.11
CA THR A 328 -2.54 3.97 -13.23
C THR A 328 -2.39 5.31 -13.94
N ASP A 329 -2.33 5.30 -15.26
CA ASP A 329 -2.11 6.48 -16.11
C ASP A 329 -3.39 6.91 -16.81
N LEU A 330 -3.64 8.24 -16.88
CA LEU A 330 -4.85 8.78 -17.49
C LEU A 330 -4.93 8.55 -19.00
N ALA A 331 -3.81 8.68 -19.72
CA ALA A 331 -3.81 8.46 -21.17
C ALA A 331 -4.12 7.01 -21.51
N VAL A 332 -3.60 6.06 -20.69
CA VAL A 332 -3.94 4.63 -20.80
C VAL A 332 -5.42 4.40 -20.46
N ALA A 333 -5.95 5.07 -19.43
CA ALA A 333 -7.37 4.97 -19.06
C ALA A 333 -8.29 5.45 -20.20
N LEU A 334 -8.02 6.62 -20.76
CA LEU A 334 -8.76 7.17 -21.91
C LEU A 334 -8.70 6.23 -23.14
N GLY A 335 -7.53 5.62 -23.39
CA GLY A 335 -7.36 4.71 -24.53
C GLY A 335 -8.00 3.34 -24.35
N ARG A 336 -8.03 2.80 -23.11
CA ARG A 336 -8.43 1.41 -22.85
C ARG A 336 -9.80 1.26 -22.18
N LEU A 337 -10.32 2.32 -21.53
CA LEU A 337 -11.61 2.26 -20.83
C LEU A 337 -12.72 3.03 -21.56
N SER A 338 -12.45 3.62 -22.72
CA SER A 338 -13.45 4.45 -23.44
C SER A 338 -14.73 3.69 -23.84
N GLY A 339 -14.67 2.37 -23.98
CA GLY A 339 -15.85 1.51 -24.21
C GLY A 339 -16.43 0.87 -22.96
N GLU A 340 -15.68 0.95 -21.84
CA GLU A 340 -16.00 0.22 -20.61
C GLU A 340 -16.69 1.14 -19.58
N VAL A 341 -16.41 2.45 -19.61
CA VAL A 341 -16.96 3.43 -18.67
C VAL A 341 -17.57 4.62 -19.41
N ASP A 342 -18.43 5.35 -18.74
CA ASP A 342 -19.07 6.56 -19.29
C ASP A 342 -18.29 7.84 -18.91
N TYR A 343 -17.67 7.85 -17.72
CA TYR A 343 -16.92 8.97 -17.17
C TYR A 343 -15.66 8.53 -16.44
N ILE A 344 -14.73 9.48 -16.25
CA ILE A 344 -13.46 9.28 -15.55
C ILE A 344 -13.25 10.38 -14.53
N LEU A 345 -13.32 10.06 -13.24
CA LEU A 345 -12.92 10.95 -12.15
C LEU A 345 -11.43 10.73 -11.88
N THR A 346 -10.63 11.73 -12.14
CA THR A 346 -9.16 11.62 -12.09
C THR A 346 -8.52 12.78 -11.34
N HIS A 347 -7.22 12.67 -11.06
CA HIS A 347 -6.41 13.69 -10.42
C HIS A 347 -5.01 13.74 -11.05
N ASP A 348 -4.28 14.83 -10.84
CA ASP A 348 -2.96 15.10 -11.42
C ASP A 348 -1.78 14.54 -10.60
N ARG A 349 -2.00 14.01 -9.38
CA ARG A 349 -0.93 13.34 -8.62
C ARG A 349 -0.54 12.01 -9.26
N ARG A 350 0.74 11.85 -9.57
CA ARG A 350 1.26 10.62 -10.15
C ARG A 350 1.16 9.43 -9.18
N ILE A 351 0.71 8.29 -9.66
CA ILE A 351 0.83 6.99 -8.99
C ILE A 351 2.20 6.43 -9.39
N VAL A 352 3.13 6.37 -8.44
CA VAL A 352 4.50 5.91 -8.70
C VAL A 352 4.57 4.39 -8.68
N ASN A 353 3.94 3.79 -7.67
CA ASN A 353 3.90 2.35 -7.49
C ASN A 353 2.45 1.87 -7.53
N ARG A 354 2.14 1.04 -8.52
CA ARG A 354 0.82 0.41 -8.67
C ARG A 354 0.52 -0.48 -7.46
N CYS A 355 -0.71 -0.44 -6.99
CA CYS A 355 -1.15 -1.26 -5.88
C CYS A 355 -2.67 -1.47 -5.94
N ASP A 356 -3.11 -2.69 -6.26
CA ASP A 356 -4.52 -3.11 -6.22
C ASP A 356 -4.99 -3.22 -4.76
N ASP A 357 -6.26 -3.47 -4.51
CA ASP A 357 -6.75 -3.67 -3.15
C ASP A 357 -6.39 -5.06 -2.60
N SER A 358 -6.00 -5.11 -1.34
CA SER A 358 -5.84 -6.37 -0.62
C SER A 358 -7.20 -7.05 -0.41
N VAL A 359 -7.20 -8.39 -0.42
CA VAL A 359 -8.37 -9.21 -0.14
C VAL A 359 -8.07 -10.12 1.04
N VAL A 360 -8.98 -10.15 2.02
CA VAL A 360 -8.88 -10.96 3.24
C VAL A 360 -10.16 -11.77 3.40
N ARG A 361 -10.04 -13.01 3.85
CA ARG A 361 -11.16 -13.89 4.22
C ARG A 361 -10.80 -14.69 5.46
N ASP A 362 -11.67 -14.71 6.44
CA ASP A 362 -11.49 -15.47 7.70
C ASP A 362 -10.10 -15.19 8.37
N GLY A 363 -9.65 -13.93 8.33
CA GLY A 363 -8.32 -13.51 8.81
C GLY A 363 -7.14 -13.84 7.88
N TYR A 364 -7.34 -14.63 6.83
CA TYR A 364 -6.28 -14.99 5.87
C TYR A 364 -6.20 -13.99 4.72
N ILE A 365 -4.97 -13.65 4.31
CA ILE A 365 -4.72 -12.80 3.15
C ILE A 365 -4.86 -13.64 1.88
N ILE A 366 -5.90 -13.36 1.08
CA ILE A 366 -6.12 -13.96 -0.24
C ILE A 366 -5.30 -13.24 -1.31
N ARG A 367 -5.24 -11.88 -1.21
CA ARG A 367 -4.41 -11.04 -2.07
C ARG A 367 -3.66 -10.04 -1.20
N LEU A 368 -2.34 -10.07 -1.31
CA LEU A 368 -1.46 -9.12 -0.63
C LEU A 368 -1.25 -7.89 -1.53
N SER A 369 -1.79 -6.73 -1.17
CA SER A 369 -1.65 -5.50 -1.95
C SER A 369 -1.84 -4.26 -1.07
N ARG A 370 -2.57 -3.21 -1.51
CA ARG A 370 -2.73 -1.94 -0.81
C ARG A 370 -3.07 -2.12 0.68
N GLY A 371 -2.41 -1.34 1.50
CA GLY A 371 -2.56 -1.35 2.96
C GLY A 371 -1.76 -2.45 3.65
N LEU A 372 -1.61 -3.63 3.03
CA LEU A 372 -0.87 -4.76 3.58
C LEU A 372 0.52 -4.95 2.95
N ALA A 373 0.72 -4.47 1.71
CA ALA A 373 1.99 -4.56 0.99
C ALA A 373 2.64 -3.17 0.83
N PRO A 374 4.00 -3.11 0.76
CA PRO A 374 4.93 -4.23 0.92
C PRO A 374 4.86 -4.86 2.30
N LYS A 375 4.94 -6.19 2.40
CA LYS A 375 4.90 -6.93 3.66
C LYS A 375 6.30 -7.39 4.03
N ARG A 376 6.70 -7.13 5.27
CA ARG A 376 7.99 -7.52 5.79
C ARG A 376 7.83 -8.66 6.80
N ALA A 377 8.60 -9.72 6.62
CA ALA A 377 8.70 -10.83 7.55
C ALA A 377 10.16 -11.05 7.97
N ALA A 378 10.40 -11.25 9.27
CA ALA A 378 11.71 -11.63 9.75
C ALA A 378 11.97 -13.09 9.38
N ILE A 379 13.11 -13.32 8.74
CA ILE A 379 13.58 -14.64 8.30
C ILE A 379 15.09 -14.64 8.47
N ASP A 380 15.65 -15.70 9.03
CA ASP A 380 17.09 -15.86 9.09
C ASP A 380 17.56 -16.82 7.99
N LEU A 381 18.17 -16.26 6.95
CA LEU A 381 18.85 -16.98 5.87
C LEU A 381 20.32 -16.53 5.78
N GLY A 382 20.89 -16.05 6.89
CA GLY A 382 22.25 -15.51 6.94
C GLY A 382 22.38 -14.19 6.17
N ASP A 383 23.58 -13.93 5.67
CA ASP A 383 23.94 -12.67 4.98
C ASP A 383 23.55 -12.66 3.49
N ALA A 384 22.80 -13.64 3.02
CA ALA A 384 22.36 -13.72 1.62
C ALA A 384 21.49 -12.54 1.20
N CYS A 385 21.50 -12.22 -0.10
CA CYS A 385 20.56 -11.31 -0.74
C CYS A 385 19.85 -12.04 -1.88
N ILE A 386 18.56 -12.32 -1.72
CA ILE A 386 17.83 -13.24 -2.60
C ILE A 386 16.66 -12.48 -3.25
N LEU A 387 16.50 -12.64 -4.57
CA LEU A 387 15.30 -12.28 -5.29
C LEU A 387 14.45 -13.52 -5.55
N GLY A 388 13.21 -13.55 -5.08
CA GLY A 388 12.20 -14.53 -5.47
C GLY A 388 11.20 -13.90 -6.44
N VAL A 389 11.12 -14.41 -7.68
CA VAL A 389 10.24 -13.83 -8.71
C VAL A 389 8.86 -14.49 -8.78
N GLY A 390 8.66 -15.57 -8.03
CA GLY A 390 7.37 -16.29 -7.97
C GLY A 390 7.01 -17.05 -9.25
N PRO A 391 5.80 -17.65 -9.27
CA PRO A 391 5.26 -18.39 -10.41
C PRO A 391 4.66 -17.45 -11.46
N GLU A 392 3.91 -18.03 -12.44
CA GLU A 392 3.17 -17.26 -13.43
C GLU A 392 1.85 -16.71 -12.89
N LEU A 393 1.13 -17.49 -12.05
CA LEU A 393 -0.20 -17.12 -11.55
C LEU A 393 -0.11 -16.42 -10.20
N ASN A 394 -0.93 -15.36 -10.02
CA ASN A 394 -1.03 -14.60 -8.78
C ASN A 394 0.33 -14.16 -8.23
N ALA A 395 1.25 -13.80 -9.12
CA ALA A 395 2.64 -13.51 -8.78
C ALA A 395 2.75 -12.31 -7.82
N ASN A 396 3.64 -12.46 -6.86
CA ASN A 396 4.30 -11.40 -6.11
C ASN A 396 5.82 -11.61 -6.29
N ILE A 397 6.61 -10.59 -6.04
CA ILE A 397 8.05 -10.78 -5.87
C ILE A 397 8.42 -10.67 -4.39
N SER A 398 9.51 -11.31 -4.01
CA SER A 398 10.08 -11.15 -2.67
C SER A 398 11.57 -10.84 -2.76
N VAL A 399 12.05 -9.94 -1.90
CA VAL A 399 13.47 -9.65 -1.75
C VAL A 399 13.86 -9.96 -0.31
N TYR A 400 14.79 -10.92 -0.14
CA TYR A 400 15.39 -11.18 1.15
C TYR A 400 16.72 -10.42 1.27
N ARG A 401 16.90 -9.73 2.39
CA ARG A 401 18.13 -9.07 2.78
C ARG A 401 18.15 -8.74 4.27
N ASN A 402 19.33 -8.85 4.90
CA ASN A 402 19.54 -8.42 6.29
C ASN A 402 18.52 -9.00 7.28
N GLY A 403 18.21 -10.30 7.18
CA GLY A 403 17.28 -10.97 8.09
C GLY A 403 15.80 -10.74 7.79
N PHE A 404 15.44 -10.11 6.66
CA PHE A 404 14.05 -9.79 6.32
C PHE A 404 13.71 -10.15 4.89
N CYS A 405 12.57 -10.79 4.73
CA CYS A 405 11.91 -10.99 3.43
C CYS A 405 10.85 -9.89 3.24
N ILE A 406 10.94 -9.17 2.13
CA ILE A 406 10.01 -8.10 1.75
C ILE A 406 9.22 -8.57 0.53
N THR A 407 7.92 -8.79 0.70
CA THR A 407 7.01 -9.22 -0.36
C THR A 407 6.27 -8.02 -0.94
N SER A 408 6.28 -7.92 -2.27
CA SER A 408 5.64 -6.83 -3.02
C SER A 408 4.11 -6.88 -2.96
N PRO A 409 3.43 -5.82 -3.40
CA PRO A 409 2.05 -5.94 -3.84
C PRO A 409 1.87 -7.01 -4.91
N HIS A 410 0.65 -7.55 -5.00
CA HIS A 410 0.24 -8.49 -6.03
C HIS A 410 0.48 -7.93 -7.44
N VAL A 411 1.15 -8.70 -8.27
CA VAL A 411 1.45 -8.38 -9.67
C VAL A 411 0.37 -8.95 -10.59
N GLY A 412 -0.09 -10.14 -10.30
CA GLY A 412 -1.10 -10.85 -11.09
C GLY A 412 -0.52 -11.97 -11.93
N ASN A 413 -1.21 -12.30 -13.05
CA ASN A 413 -0.82 -13.41 -13.92
C ASN A 413 0.18 -12.91 -14.97
N VAL A 414 1.42 -13.39 -14.91
CA VAL A 414 2.54 -12.94 -15.75
C VAL A 414 2.51 -13.68 -17.09
N ARG A 415 1.45 -13.45 -17.91
CA ARG A 415 1.19 -14.13 -19.19
C ARG A 415 1.34 -13.26 -20.43
N ASN A 416 1.62 -11.98 -20.25
CA ASN A 416 1.76 -11.01 -21.32
C ASN A 416 2.88 -10.00 -21.03
N PRO A 417 3.33 -9.25 -22.05
CA PRO A 417 4.43 -8.29 -21.87
C PRO A 417 4.15 -7.21 -20.81
N GLU A 418 2.91 -6.77 -20.66
CA GLU A 418 2.58 -5.70 -19.71
C GLU A 418 2.63 -6.17 -18.25
N THR A 419 2.18 -7.40 -17.95
CA THR A 419 2.32 -7.96 -16.60
C THR A 419 3.77 -8.36 -16.32
N LEU A 420 4.54 -8.81 -17.32
CA LEU A 420 5.97 -9.02 -17.20
C LEU A 420 6.70 -7.69 -16.89
N ALA A 421 6.42 -6.62 -17.63
CA ALA A 421 7.00 -5.30 -17.36
C ALA A 421 6.63 -4.79 -15.96
N TYR A 422 5.41 -5.09 -15.47
CA TYR A 422 5.02 -4.75 -14.10
C TYR A 422 5.79 -5.58 -13.07
N LEU A 423 6.02 -6.88 -13.31
CA LEU A 423 6.86 -7.74 -12.45
C LEU A 423 8.28 -7.18 -12.38
N GLN A 424 8.89 -6.88 -13.53
CA GLN A 424 10.24 -6.32 -13.66
C GLN A 424 10.37 -4.99 -12.90
N GLY A 425 9.49 -4.02 -13.18
CA GLY A 425 9.50 -2.72 -12.51
C GLY A 425 9.27 -2.83 -11.00
N THR A 426 8.47 -3.82 -10.55
CA THR A 426 8.25 -4.08 -9.12
C THR A 426 9.52 -4.64 -8.46
N ALA A 427 10.22 -5.58 -9.11
CA ALA A 427 11.47 -6.15 -8.64
C ALA A 427 12.59 -5.09 -8.54
N GLU A 428 12.75 -4.27 -9.59
CA GLU A 428 13.68 -3.15 -9.61
C GLU A 428 13.40 -2.14 -8.50
N LYS A 429 12.12 -1.81 -8.31
CA LYS A 429 11.70 -0.85 -7.29
C LYS A 429 11.98 -1.35 -5.88
N ILE A 430 11.52 -2.56 -5.53
CA ILE A 430 11.74 -3.12 -4.18
C ILE A 430 13.25 -3.32 -3.96
N GLY A 431 13.95 -3.91 -4.93
CA GLY A 431 15.40 -4.10 -4.85
C GLY A 431 16.16 -2.79 -4.66
N GLY A 432 15.82 -1.74 -5.43
CA GLY A 432 16.44 -0.41 -5.32
C GLY A 432 16.18 0.24 -3.96
N LEU A 433 14.97 0.13 -3.43
CA LEU A 433 14.59 0.68 -2.13
C LEU A 433 15.36 0.05 -0.95
N VAL A 434 15.76 -1.23 -1.07
CA VAL A 434 16.55 -1.92 -0.04
C VAL A 434 18.03 -2.04 -0.42
N GLY A 435 18.45 -1.46 -1.53
CA GLY A 435 19.83 -1.50 -2.01
C GLY A 435 20.31 -2.94 -2.28
N ALA A 436 19.43 -3.80 -2.82
CA ALA A 436 19.74 -5.20 -3.06
C ALA A 436 20.88 -5.39 -4.08
N ARG A 437 21.76 -6.32 -3.78
CA ARG A 437 22.72 -6.91 -4.72
C ARG A 437 22.55 -8.41 -4.60
N TYR A 438 21.91 -9.02 -5.57
CA TYR A 438 21.47 -10.40 -5.46
C TYR A 438 22.62 -11.39 -5.56
N ASP A 439 22.69 -12.30 -4.60
CA ASP A 439 23.55 -13.49 -4.61
C ASP A 439 22.83 -14.67 -5.25
N THR A 440 21.50 -14.69 -5.12
CA THR A 440 20.64 -15.77 -5.62
C THR A 440 19.35 -15.22 -6.20
N VAL A 441 18.90 -15.81 -7.31
CA VAL A 441 17.57 -15.54 -7.91
C VAL A 441 16.77 -16.83 -7.92
N ALA A 442 15.72 -16.89 -7.08
CA ALA A 442 14.82 -18.03 -6.99
C ALA A 442 13.60 -17.86 -7.91
N HIS A 443 13.19 -18.92 -8.59
CA HIS A 443 12.06 -18.94 -9.50
C HIS A 443 11.31 -20.27 -9.48
N ASP A 444 10.07 -20.31 -9.99
CA ASP A 444 9.33 -21.56 -10.19
C ASP A 444 10.10 -22.52 -11.12
N LEU A 445 10.07 -23.81 -10.82
CA LEU A 445 10.76 -24.85 -11.62
C LEU A 445 10.28 -24.92 -13.07
N HIS A 446 9.06 -24.40 -13.39
CA HIS A 446 8.48 -24.45 -14.71
C HIS A 446 9.33 -23.68 -15.74
N PRO A 447 9.84 -24.34 -16.81
CA PRO A 447 10.89 -23.76 -17.68
C PRO A 447 10.39 -22.65 -18.61
N GLN A 448 9.08 -22.58 -18.88
CA GLN A 448 8.50 -21.72 -19.91
C GLN A 448 7.79 -20.47 -19.34
N PHE A 449 7.72 -20.30 -18.02
CA PHE A 449 7.10 -19.11 -17.47
C PHE A 449 7.90 -17.84 -17.82
N LEU A 450 7.18 -16.74 -18.08
CA LEU A 450 7.83 -15.44 -18.31
C LEU A 450 8.61 -14.99 -17.08
N SER A 451 8.14 -15.30 -15.86
CA SER A 451 8.85 -15.06 -14.61
C SER A 451 10.18 -15.83 -14.53
N THR A 452 10.21 -17.11 -14.98
CA THR A 452 11.42 -17.91 -15.07
C THR A 452 12.44 -17.33 -16.06
N ARG A 453 11.96 -16.83 -17.21
CA ARG A 453 12.84 -16.16 -18.16
C ARG A 453 13.48 -14.90 -17.56
N TYR A 454 12.66 -14.08 -16.91
CA TYR A 454 13.15 -12.88 -16.22
C TYR A 454 14.15 -13.21 -15.10
N ALA A 455 13.92 -14.28 -14.31
CA ALA A 455 14.87 -14.73 -13.30
C ALA A 455 16.26 -15.02 -13.89
N ARG A 456 16.30 -15.70 -15.03
CA ARG A 456 17.55 -16.02 -15.75
C ARG A 456 18.24 -14.76 -16.27
N GLU A 457 17.48 -13.82 -16.84
CA GLU A 457 18.00 -12.52 -17.29
C GLU A 457 18.65 -11.75 -16.14
N VAL A 458 17.99 -11.71 -14.95
CA VAL A 458 18.56 -11.05 -13.76
C VAL A 458 19.79 -11.77 -13.25
N ALA A 459 19.77 -13.10 -13.14
CA ALA A 459 20.89 -13.88 -12.66
C ALA A 459 22.12 -13.69 -13.56
N GLU A 460 21.95 -13.72 -14.89
CA GLU A 460 23.01 -13.47 -15.87
C GLU A 460 23.57 -12.03 -15.73
N ALA A 461 22.68 -11.03 -15.62
CA ALA A 461 23.09 -9.62 -15.52
C ALA A 461 23.83 -9.30 -14.21
N THR A 462 23.51 -9.99 -13.12
CA THR A 462 24.07 -9.72 -11.79
C THR A 462 25.19 -10.69 -11.39
N GLY A 463 25.36 -11.81 -12.09
CA GLY A 463 26.24 -12.92 -11.70
C GLY A 463 25.72 -13.74 -10.52
N ALA A 464 24.42 -13.63 -10.19
CA ALA A 464 23.78 -14.35 -9.11
C ALA A 464 23.56 -15.82 -9.48
N GLU A 465 23.55 -16.69 -8.47
CA GLU A 465 23.15 -18.10 -8.62
C GLU A 465 21.67 -18.18 -8.95
N ILE A 466 21.29 -19.06 -9.89
CA ILE A 466 19.88 -19.31 -10.21
C ILE A 466 19.37 -20.53 -9.44
N LEU A 467 18.26 -20.39 -8.75
CA LEU A 467 17.66 -21.43 -7.90
C LEU A 467 16.24 -21.75 -8.38
N PRO A 468 16.06 -22.85 -9.14
CA PRO A 468 14.72 -23.35 -9.45
C PRO A 468 14.10 -24.02 -8.22
N VAL A 469 12.85 -23.69 -7.92
CA VAL A 469 12.10 -24.20 -6.77
C VAL A 469 10.86 -24.93 -7.26
N GLN A 470 10.67 -26.19 -6.83
CA GLN A 470 9.48 -26.96 -7.15
C GLN A 470 8.23 -26.31 -6.50
N HIS A 471 7.16 -26.17 -7.27
CA HIS A 471 5.97 -25.42 -6.93
C HIS A 471 5.32 -25.82 -5.59
N HIS A 472 5.05 -27.11 -5.41
CA HIS A 472 4.39 -27.63 -4.21
C HIS A 472 5.29 -27.55 -2.96
N ARG A 473 6.61 -27.68 -3.11
CA ARG A 473 7.57 -27.42 -2.01
C ARG A 473 7.52 -25.94 -1.59
N ALA A 474 7.37 -25.03 -2.54
CA ALA A 474 7.21 -23.61 -2.22
C ALA A 474 5.91 -23.34 -1.44
N HIS A 475 4.81 -24.01 -1.76
CA HIS A 475 3.57 -23.92 -0.98
C HIS A 475 3.77 -24.35 0.47
N ILE A 476 4.43 -25.48 0.71
CA ILE A 476 4.69 -25.98 2.07
C ILE A 476 5.64 -25.04 2.83
N ALA A 477 6.74 -24.61 2.20
CA ALA A 477 7.70 -23.69 2.81
C ALA A 477 7.11 -22.31 3.14
N ALA A 478 6.04 -21.89 2.45
CA ALA A 478 5.31 -20.67 2.77
C ALA A 478 4.50 -20.76 4.07
N VAL A 479 4.17 -21.97 4.53
CA VAL A 479 3.34 -22.22 5.72
C VAL A 479 4.21 -22.56 6.94
N THR A 480 5.25 -23.40 6.77
CA THR A 480 6.13 -23.84 7.85
C THR A 480 7.58 -23.98 7.39
N ARG A 481 8.50 -23.94 8.36
CA ARG A 481 9.93 -24.22 8.18
C ARG A 481 10.40 -25.36 9.08
N ASP A 482 9.50 -25.87 9.89
CA ASP A 482 9.79 -26.99 10.77
C ASP A 482 9.69 -28.31 9.98
N GLU A 483 10.35 -29.35 10.47
CA GLU A 483 10.13 -30.71 9.97
C GLU A 483 8.66 -31.06 10.03
N CYS A 484 8.08 -31.46 8.91
CA CYS A 484 6.65 -31.75 8.83
C CYS A 484 6.30 -32.76 7.76
N VAL A 485 5.10 -33.31 7.84
CA VAL A 485 4.44 -33.93 6.69
C VAL A 485 3.59 -32.86 6.01
N GLY A 486 4.05 -32.39 4.85
CA GLY A 486 3.36 -31.35 4.07
C GLY A 486 2.43 -31.97 3.05
N ILE A 487 1.17 -31.53 3.00
CA ILE A 487 0.20 -31.91 1.96
C ILE A 487 -0.07 -30.66 1.11
N ALA A 488 0.39 -30.64 -0.14
CA ALA A 488 0.12 -29.60 -1.10
C ALA A 488 -1.00 -30.07 -2.05
N ILE A 489 -2.15 -29.40 -2.00
CA ILE A 489 -3.30 -29.68 -2.86
C ILE A 489 -3.40 -28.53 -3.86
N ASP A 490 -2.90 -28.79 -5.07
CA ASP A 490 -2.89 -27.82 -6.15
C ASP A 490 -3.43 -28.45 -7.44
N GLY A 491 -3.83 -27.63 -8.40
CA GLY A 491 -4.31 -28.12 -9.69
C GLY A 491 -3.19 -28.63 -10.58
N VAL A 492 -2.09 -27.86 -10.64
CA VAL A 492 -0.93 -28.14 -11.53
C VAL A 492 0.34 -27.51 -10.98
N GLY A 493 1.41 -28.32 -10.85
CA GLY A 493 2.78 -27.86 -10.65
C GLY A 493 3.76 -28.64 -11.51
N TYR A 494 4.86 -28.03 -11.92
CA TYR A 494 5.91 -28.72 -12.68
C TYR A 494 6.75 -29.56 -11.72
N GLY A 495 6.79 -30.90 -11.96
CA GLY A 495 7.50 -31.86 -11.11
C GLY A 495 9.00 -31.94 -11.39
N ASP A 496 9.75 -32.45 -10.44
CA ASP A 496 11.20 -32.68 -10.57
C ASP A 496 11.52 -33.69 -11.71
N ASP A 497 10.58 -34.56 -12.03
CA ASP A 497 10.66 -35.55 -13.09
C ASP A 497 10.22 -35.03 -14.47
N GLY A 498 9.86 -33.74 -14.57
CA GLY A 498 9.39 -33.11 -15.79
C GLY A 498 7.92 -33.41 -16.13
N THR A 499 7.18 -34.05 -15.21
CA THR A 499 5.74 -34.33 -15.38
C THR A 499 4.89 -33.28 -14.66
N VAL A 500 3.57 -33.34 -14.85
CA VAL A 500 2.60 -32.52 -14.15
C VAL A 500 2.26 -33.18 -12.82
N TRP A 501 2.51 -32.46 -11.74
CA TRP A 501 2.13 -32.85 -10.38
C TRP A 501 0.86 -32.09 -9.96
N GLY A 502 0.08 -32.68 -9.02
CA GLY A 502 -1.18 -32.12 -8.52
C GLY A 502 -1.24 -32.12 -6.99
N GLY A 503 -1.82 -33.17 -6.40
CA GLY A 503 -1.88 -33.34 -4.95
C GLY A 503 -0.68 -34.13 -4.45
N GLU A 504 0.24 -33.45 -3.75
CA GLU A 504 1.54 -34.02 -3.36
C GLU A 504 1.68 -34.11 -1.83
N VAL A 505 2.37 -35.16 -1.37
CA VAL A 505 2.73 -35.35 0.04
C VAL A 505 4.24 -35.35 0.19
N PHE A 506 4.76 -34.48 1.02
CA PHE A 506 6.18 -34.35 1.33
C PHE A 506 6.43 -34.73 2.78
N ALA A 507 7.52 -35.40 3.05
CA ALA A 507 8.00 -35.66 4.38
C ALA A 507 9.45 -35.13 4.51
N GLY A 508 9.70 -34.33 5.53
CA GLY A 508 11.00 -33.70 5.76
C GLY A 508 10.98 -32.75 6.93
#